data_d47bff949b124b7e8b2b8b1e49d3dc75
#
_entry.id   d47bff949b124b7e8b2b8b1e49d3dc75
#
_cell.length_a   1.000
_cell.length_b   1.000
_cell.length_c   1.000
_cell.angle_alpha   90.00
_cell.angle_beta   90.00
_cell.angle_gamma   90.00
#
_symmetry.space_group_name_H-M   'P 1'
#
loop_
_entity.id
_entity.type
_entity.pdbx_description
1 polymer ?
#
loop_
_entity_poly.entity_id
_entity_poly.type
_entity_poly.pdbx_seq_one_letter_code
_entity_poly.pdbx_strand_id
1 'polypeptide(L)'
;MTAEDIVEKKEPKRLPVWACIPLFIGIFFIFMGLYGTLARGFLSMVLGVEARHPGLVGYILLESSMLLAVLTAAAIMLRFERCPFSGLGLSVRGHTKGLWYGFLMAVLLYVVGFGLSLAMGEVEVVGFQFKTWDLAGAWVFFLLVAVFEEILMRGYILGRLLHTRLNKFLSLFISASLFAFLHIFNPEINALPMINLLLAGMLLGAPYLYTRNLCFPISLHLFWNWIQGPVLGYQVSGNNFVSTMLKLNMPEKNVLNGGAFGFEGSLICTVLMILFTVLIIWWGEKRTAISLAVHRSC
;
A
#
# COMPACT_ATOMS: atom_id res chain seq x y z
N MET A 1 -31.30 17.83 -46.53
CA MET A 1 -30.37 17.58 -45.42
C MET A 1 -29.02 18.06 -45.90
N THR A 2 -28.69 19.28 -45.56
CA THR A 2 -27.50 19.96 -46.04
C THR A 2 -26.30 19.55 -45.20
N ALA A 3 -25.12 19.51 -45.82
CA ALA A 3 -23.87 19.07 -45.22
C ALA A 3 -23.34 19.96 -44.05
N GLU A 4 -24.17 20.87 -43.53
CA GLU A 4 -23.81 21.84 -42.47
C GLU A 4 -24.23 21.41 -41.04
N ASP A 5 -24.94 20.28 -40.88
CA ASP A 5 -25.43 19.84 -39.56
C ASP A 5 -24.53 18.86 -38.84
N ILE A 6 -23.32 18.62 -39.32
CA ILE A 6 -22.30 17.89 -38.55
C ILE A 6 -21.63 18.89 -37.59
N VAL A 7 -22.33 19.28 -36.53
CA VAL A 7 -21.72 19.92 -35.37
C VAL A 7 -20.76 18.93 -34.79
N GLU A 8 -19.49 19.11 -35.10
CA GLU A 8 -18.38 18.42 -34.47
C GLU A 8 -18.53 18.60 -32.96
N LYS A 9 -19.11 17.61 -32.27
CA LYS A 9 -19.16 17.56 -30.79
C LYS A 9 -17.74 17.56 -30.34
N LYS A 10 -17.16 18.75 -30.10
CA LYS A 10 -15.87 18.88 -29.39
C LYS A 10 -15.95 18.09 -28.11
N GLU A 11 -15.26 16.96 -28.07
CA GLU A 11 -15.11 16.21 -26.81
C GLU A 11 -14.59 17.19 -25.74
N PRO A 12 -15.23 17.26 -24.56
CA PRO A 12 -14.79 18.18 -23.53
C PRO A 12 -13.36 17.82 -23.17
N LYS A 13 -12.47 18.81 -23.19
CA LYS A 13 -11.05 18.66 -22.84
C LYS A 13 -10.94 18.01 -21.47
N ARG A 14 -10.42 16.79 -21.42
CA ARG A 14 -10.12 16.10 -20.15
C ARG A 14 -9.01 16.86 -19.43
N LEU A 15 -9.11 16.95 -18.10
CA LEU A 15 -8.03 17.51 -17.31
C LEU A 15 -6.73 16.70 -17.53
N PRO A 16 -5.60 17.37 -17.68
CA PRO A 16 -4.33 16.68 -17.83
C PRO A 16 -3.96 15.95 -16.52
N VAL A 17 -3.27 14.82 -16.61
CA VAL A 17 -2.93 13.96 -15.46
C VAL A 17 -2.18 14.72 -14.37
N TRP A 18 -1.31 15.66 -14.74
CA TRP A 18 -0.58 16.52 -13.82
C TRP A 18 -1.49 17.41 -12.96
N ALA A 19 -2.72 17.72 -13.41
CA ALA A 19 -3.72 18.43 -12.63
C ALA A 19 -4.65 17.45 -11.86
N CYS A 20 -4.95 16.27 -12.44
CA CYS A 20 -5.80 15.27 -11.78
C CYS A 20 -5.21 14.74 -10.49
N ILE A 21 -3.89 14.44 -10.45
CA ILE A 21 -3.24 13.86 -9.27
C ILE A 21 -3.25 14.82 -8.08
N PRO A 22 -2.77 16.09 -8.18
CA PRO A 22 -2.85 17.03 -7.08
C PRO A 22 -4.28 17.32 -6.62
N LEU A 23 -5.24 17.41 -7.56
CA LEU A 23 -6.64 17.61 -7.22
C LEU A 23 -7.22 16.42 -6.45
N PHE A 24 -6.92 15.20 -6.87
CA PHE A 24 -7.31 13.98 -6.15
C PHE A 24 -6.74 13.95 -4.73
N ILE A 25 -5.44 14.25 -4.59
CA ILE A 25 -4.77 14.31 -3.29
C ILE A 25 -5.42 15.40 -2.41
N GLY A 26 -5.69 16.57 -2.95
CA GLY A 26 -6.36 17.67 -2.24
C GLY A 26 -7.76 17.27 -1.75
N ILE A 27 -8.58 16.67 -2.61
CA ILE A 27 -9.91 16.15 -2.25
C ILE A 27 -9.80 15.07 -1.18
N PHE A 28 -8.85 14.15 -1.32
CA PHE A 28 -8.60 13.11 -0.31
C PHE A 28 -8.30 13.72 1.06
N PHE A 29 -7.39 14.70 1.15
CA PHE A 29 -7.07 15.35 2.43
C PHE A 29 -8.24 16.12 3.04
N ILE A 30 -9.09 16.75 2.22
CA ILE A 30 -10.31 17.41 2.72
C ILE A 30 -11.24 16.39 3.38
N PHE A 31 -11.54 15.28 2.70
CA PHE A 31 -12.43 14.25 3.26
C PHE A 31 -11.78 13.46 4.38
N MET A 32 -10.47 13.25 4.35
CA MET A 32 -9.71 12.69 5.47
C MET A 32 -9.86 13.54 6.73
N GLY A 33 -9.72 14.87 6.61
CA GLY A 33 -9.95 15.80 7.72
C GLY A 33 -11.39 15.74 8.23
N LEU A 34 -12.36 15.78 7.34
CA LEU A 34 -13.79 15.73 7.67
C LEU A 34 -14.16 14.41 8.38
N TYR A 35 -13.91 13.28 7.73
CA TYR A 35 -14.31 11.97 8.28
C TYR A 35 -13.49 11.58 9.51
N GLY A 36 -12.18 11.92 9.52
CA GLY A 36 -11.34 11.71 10.69
C GLY A 36 -11.79 12.53 11.91
N THR A 37 -12.27 13.76 11.71
CA THR A 37 -12.83 14.57 12.81
C THR A 37 -14.14 13.98 13.32
N LEU A 38 -15.03 13.54 12.43
CA LEU A 38 -16.27 12.85 12.79
C LEU A 38 -16.00 11.55 13.56
N ALA A 39 -15.03 10.75 13.10
CA ALA A 39 -14.65 9.51 13.77
C ALA A 39 -14.08 9.75 15.18
N ARG A 40 -13.21 10.76 15.33
CA ARG A 40 -12.68 11.16 16.66
C ARG A 40 -13.77 11.69 17.57
N GLY A 41 -14.70 12.51 17.04
CA GLY A 41 -15.86 12.99 17.79
C GLY A 41 -16.73 11.85 18.29
N PHE A 42 -17.02 10.84 17.43
CA PHE A 42 -17.77 9.65 17.81
C PHE A 42 -17.04 8.84 18.89
N LEU A 43 -15.73 8.59 18.74
CA LEU A 43 -14.91 7.90 19.74
C LEU A 43 -14.99 8.58 21.11
N SER A 44 -14.82 9.90 21.13
CA SER A 44 -14.83 10.66 22.37
C SER A 44 -16.21 10.77 23.01
N MET A 45 -17.23 11.17 22.22
CA MET A 45 -18.57 11.51 22.76
C MET A 45 -19.45 10.28 23.02
N VAL A 46 -19.31 9.22 22.19
CA VAL A 46 -20.20 8.04 22.26
C VAL A 46 -19.52 6.88 22.98
N LEU A 47 -18.24 6.64 22.72
CA LEU A 47 -17.51 5.52 23.30
C LEU A 47 -16.66 5.91 24.51
N GLY A 48 -16.55 7.20 24.84
CA GLY A 48 -15.73 7.69 25.98
C GLY A 48 -14.24 7.38 25.83
N VAL A 49 -13.75 7.15 24.60
CA VAL A 49 -12.37 6.77 24.32
C VAL A 49 -11.55 8.01 24.01
N GLU A 50 -10.44 8.19 24.74
CA GLU A 50 -9.52 9.30 24.45
C GLU A 50 -8.90 9.17 23.06
N ALA A 51 -8.89 10.26 22.29
CA ALA A 51 -8.35 10.29 20.93
C ALA A 51 -6.85 9.95 20.84
N ARG A 52 -6.11 10.08 21.97
CA ARG A 52 -4.66 9.74 22.04
C ARG A 52 -4.40 8.24 22.18
N HIS A 53 -5.35 7.50 22.75
CA HIS A 53 -5.23 6.05 22.99
C HIS A 53 -6.50 5.34 22.55
N PRO A 54 -6.79 5.32 21.23
CA PRO A 54 -8.09 4.87 20.73
C PRO A 54 -8.31 3.35 20.89
N GLY A 55 -7.26 2.58 21.25
CA GLY A 55 -7.31 1.12 21.24
C GLY A 55 -7.55 0.56 19.84
N LEU A 56 -7.62 -0.77 19.73
CA LEU A 56 -7.76 -1.45 18.44
C LEU A 56 -9.06 -1.06 17.70
N VAL A 57 -10.19 -0.99 18.42
CA VAL A 57 -11.49 -0.59 17.83
C VAL A 57 -11.43 0.84 17.30
N GLY A 58 -10.81 1.72 18.05
CA GLY A 58 -10.64 3.11 17.63
C GLY A 58 -9.73 3.24 16.41
N TYR A 59 -8.65 2.48 16.33
CA TYR A 59 -7.80 2.42 15.13
C TYR A 59 -8.57 1.92 13.91
N ILE A 60 -9.36 0.85 14.05
CA ILE A 60 -10.21 0.34 12.96
C ILE A 60 -11.20 1.41 12.49
N LEU A 61 -11.82 2.17 13.39
CA LEU A 61 -12.73 3.25 13.02
C LEU A 61 -12.03 4.39 12.28
N LEU A 62 -10.83 4.78 12.74
CA LEU A 62 -10.02 5.81 12.09
C LEU A 62 -9.59 5.36 10.69
N GLU A 63 -9.11 4.12 10.52
CA GLU A 63 -8.75 3.60 9.21
C GLU A 63 -9.95 3.42 8.27
N SER A 64 -11.13 3.07 8.82
CA SER A 64 -12.38 3.06 8.04
C SER A 64 -12.71 4.46 7.52
N SER A 65 -12.42 5.51 8.28
CA SER A 65 -12.60 6.90 7.84
C SER A 65 -11.62 7.29 6.72
N MET A 66 -10.37 6.78 6.74
CA MET A 66 -9.38 6.97 5.67
C MET A 66 -9.83 6.25 4.39
N LEU A 67 -10.29 5.01 4.51
CA LEU A 67 -10.83 4.27 3.37
C LEU A 67 -12.04 5.00 2.76
N LEU A 68 -12.97 5.49 3.57
CA LEU A 68 -14.10 6.27 3.08
C LEU A 68 -13.65 7.55 2.36
N ALA A 69 -12.63 8.24 2.89
CA ALA A 69 -12.09 9.45 2.26
C ALA A 69 -11.49 9.18 0.88
N VAL A 70 -10.67 8.13 0.73
CA VAL A 70 -10.07 7.79 -0.55
C VAL A 70 -11.12 7.31 -1.57
N LEU A 71 -12.12 6.55 -1.13
CA LEU A 71 -13.22 6.11 -2.00
C LEU A 71 -14.06 7.31 -2.47
N THR A 72 -14.34 8.27 -1.59
CA THR A 72 -15.06 9.50 -1.94
C THR A 72 -14.25 10.33 -2.93
N ALA A 73 -12.95 10.54 -2.67
CA ALA A 73 -12.07 11.28 -3.59
C ALA A 73 -11.99 10.59 -4.96
N ALA A 74 -11.83 9.26 -4.98
CA ALA A 74 -11.79 8.48 -6.22
C ALA A 74 -13.12 8.57 -6.98
N ALA A 75 -14.27 8.46 -6.31
CA ALA A 75 -15.57 8.57 -6.93
C ALA A 75 -15.79 9.94 -7.57
N ILE A 76 -15.43 11.04 -6.88
CA ILE A 76 -15.52 12.39 -7.39
C ILE A 76 -14.64 12.53 -8.65
N MET A 77 -13.36 12.15 -8.57
CA MET A 77 -12.43 12.30 -9.68
C MET A 77 -12.81 11.44 -10.88
N LEU A 78 -13.15 10.16 -10.67
CA LEU A 78 -13.59 9.28 -11.74
C LEU A 78 -14.86 9.79 -12.44
N ARG A 79 -15.78 10.41 -11.68
CA ARG A 79 -16.98 11.05 -12.24
C ARG A 79 -16.61 12.25 -13.11
N PHE A 80 -15.67 13.08 -12.66
CA PHE A 80 -15.14 14.20 -13.45
C PHE A 80 -14.44 13.73 -14.73
N GLU A 81 -13.64 12.68 -14.64
CA GLU A 81 -12.89 12.12 -15.76
C GLU A 81 -13.73 11.24 -16.68
N ARG A 82 -15.00 10.98 -16.32
CA ARG A 82 -15.90 10.05 -17.03
C ARG A 82 -15.30 8.64 -17.16
N CYS A 83 -14.60 8.19 -16.12
CA CYS A 83 -13.99 6.87 -16.05
C CYS A 83 -14.81 5.95 -15.14
N PRO A 84 -14.90 4.64 -15.46
CA PRO A 84 -15.61 3.70 -14.61
C PRO A 84 -14.81 3.41 -13.33
N PHE A 85 -15.53 3.10 -12.24
CA PHE A 85 -14.92 2.76 -10.95
C PHE A 85 -14.06 1.49 -11.02
N SER A 86 -14.38 0.58 -11.94
CA SER A 86 -13.58 -0.62 -12.25
C SER A 86 -12.14 -0.31 -12.69
N GLY A 87 -11.88 0.91 -13.15
CA GLY A 87 -10.54 1.39 -13.53
C GLY A 87 -9.56 1.50 -12.35
N LEU A 88 -10.03 1.43 -11.10
CA LEU A 88 -9.18 1.34 -9.90
C LEU A 88 -8.51 -0.03 -9.72
N GLY A 89 -8.95 -1.07 -10.45
CA GLY A 89 -8.35 -2.40 -10.35
C GLY A 89 -8.80 -3.23 -9.14
N LEU A 90 -9.97 -2.93 -8.55
CA LEU A 90 -10.49 -3.61 -7.36
C LEU A 90 -11.20 -4.94 -7.65
N SER A 91 -11.32 -5.35 -8.92
CA SER A 91 -12.03 -6.59 -9.28
C SER A 91 -11.29 -7.83 -8.78
N VAL A 92 -11.93 -8.60 -7.92
CA VAL A 92 -11.42 -9.90 -7.44
C VAL A 92 -11.65 -11.00 -8.48
N ARG A 93 -12.74 -10.89 -9.28
CA ARG A 93 -13.11 -11.89 -10.28
C ARG A 93 -12.01 -12.02 -11.34
N GLY A 94 -11.45 -13.23 -11.47
CA GLY A 94 -10.33 -13.51 -12.36
C GLY A 94 -8.94 -13.16 -11.82
N HIS A 95 -8.84 -12.54 -10.61
CA HIS A 95 -7.59 -12.09 -10.01
C HIS A 95 -7.28 -12.73 -8.64
N THR A 96 -8.03 -13.74 -8.23
CA THR A 96 -7.85 -14.45 -6.95
C THR A 96 -6.44 -15.02 -6.76
N LYS A 97 -5.79 -15.44 -7.85
CA LYS A 97 -4.38 -15.87 -7.82
C LYS A 97 -3.46 -14.76 -7.31
N GLY A 98 -3.79 -13.48 -7.56
CA GLY A 98 -3.05 -12.34 -7.05
C GLY A 98 -3.04 -12.29 -5.53
N LEU A 99 -4.16 -12.60 -4.88
CA LEU A 99 -4.24 -12.67 -3.40
C LEU A 99 -3.28 -13.72 -2.85
N TRP A 100 -3.25 -14.91 -3.44
CA TRP A 100 -2.34 -15.97 -3.03
C TRP A 100 -0.86 -15.63 -3.27
N TYR A 101 -0.54 -15.04 -4.42
CA TYR A 101 0.83 -14.63 -4.70
C TYR A 101 1.32 -13.52 -3.77
N GLY A 102 0.46 -12.55 -3.44
CA GLY A 102 0.80 -11.51 -2.46
C GLY A 102 1.04 -12.08 -1.06
N PHE A 103 0.15 -12.97 -0.59
CA PHE A 103 0.32 -13.68 0.68
C PHE A 103 1.61 -14.49 0.73
N LEU A 104 1.84 -15.36 -0.27
CA LEU A 104 3.03 -16.22 -0.31
C LEU A 104 4.32 -15.40 -0.37
N MET A 105 4.30 -14.28 -1.07
CA MET A 105 5.45 -13.38 -1.13
C MET A 105 5.74 -12.73 0.22
N ALA A 106 4.71 -12.26 0.94
CA ALA A 106 4.88 -11.72 2.30
C ALA A 106 5.47 -12.78 3.25
N VAL A 107 4.91 -14.00 3.22
CA VAL A 107 5.43 -15.12 4.02
C VAL A 107 6.90 -15.41 3.68
N LEU A 108 7.24 -15.50 2.40
CA LEU A 108 8.61 -15.79 1.96
C LEU A 108 9.58 -14.69 2.40
N LEU A 109 9.20 -13.43 2.26
CA LEU A 109 10.00 -12.28 2.70
C LEU A 109 10.32 -12.36 4.19
N TYR A 110 9.32 -12.67 5.03
CA TYR A 110 9.55 -12.77 6.48
C TYR A 110 10.22 -14.08 6.90
N VAL A 111 9.94 -15.20 6.25
CA VAL A 111 10.68 -16.46 6.51
C VAL A 111 12.19 -16.25 6.28
N VAL A 112 12.53 -15.60 5.17
CA VAL A 112 13.94 -15.31 4.86
C VAL A 112 14.47 -14.17 5.74
N GLY A 113 13.78 -13.03 5.80
CA GLY A 113 14.28 -11.85 6.50
C GLY A 113 14.35 -12.02 8.02
N PHE A 114 13.29 -12.54 8.63
CA PHE A 114 13.27 -12.83 10.07
C PHE A 114 14.24 -13.98 10.41
N GLY A 115 14.30 -15.02 9.57
CA GLY A 115 15.25 -16.13 9.72
C GLY A 115 16.70 -15.66 9.68
N LEU A 116 17.05 -14.75 8.77
CA LEU A 116 18.38 -14.12 8.73
C LEU A 116 18.63 -13.27 9.97
N SER A 117 17.66 -12.46 10.41
CA SER A 117 17.81 -11.64 11.63
C SER A 117 18.05 -12.49 12.87
N LEU A 118 17.36 -13.63 13.01
CA LEU A 118 17.60 -14.59 14.10
C LEU A 118 18.98 -15.25 13.99
N ALA A 119 19.35 -15.73 12.80
CA ALA A 119 20.63 -16.42 12.58
C ALA A 119 21.84 -15.51 12.81
N MET A 120 21.69 -14.20 12.59
CA MET A 120 22.72 -13.19 12.83
C MET A 120 22.72 -12.68 14.27
N GLY A 121 21.78 -13.08 15.13
CA GLY A 121 21.64 -12.59 16.50
C GLY A 121 21.14 -11.14 16.60
N GLU A 122 20.58 -10.59 15.51
CA GLU A 122 20.06 -9.22 15.46
C GLU A 122 18.74 -9.07 16.20
N VAL A 123 17.99 -10.17 16.38
CA VAL A 123 16.77 -10.25 17.17
C VAL A 123 16.73 -11.56 17.94
N GLU A 124 16.09 -11.53 19.11
CA GLU A 124 15.84 -12.67 19.97
C GLU A 124 14.36 -12.78 20.29
N VAL A 125 13.80 -13.98 20.27
CA VAL A 125 12.42 -14.22 20.71
C VAL A 125 12.44 -14.48 22.22
N VAL A 126 11.97 -13.51 23.00
CA VAL A 126 11.97 -13.55 24.46
C VAL A 126 10.62 -13.90 25.08
N GLY A 127 9.59 -14.04 24.28
CA GLY A 127 8.26 -14.41 24.76
C GLY A 127 7.27 -14.70 23.64
N PHE A 128 6.20 -15.41 24.03
CA PHE A 128 5.10 -15.77 23.15
C PHE A 128 3.78 -15.58 23.90
N GLN A 129 2.81 -14.97 23.22
CA GLN A 129 1.42 -14.88 23.71
C GLN A 129 0.46 -15.00 22.53
N PHE A 130 -0.55 -15.83 22.64
CA PHE A 130 -1.55 -16.00 21.60
C PHE A 130 -2.88 -15.39 22.06
N LYS A 131 -3.31 -14.32 21.38
CA LYS A 131 -4.57 -13.63 21.64
C LYS A 131 -5.35 -13.53 20.35
N THR A 132 -6.29 -14.46 20.14
CA THR A 132 -7.03 -14.61 18.89
C THR A 132 -7.74 -13.31 18.46
N TRP A 133 -8.37 -12.61 19.41
CA TRP A 133 -9.13 -11.39 19.10
C TRP A 133 -8.21 -10.23 18.70
N ASP A 134 -7.05 -10.11 19.34
CA ASP A 134 -6.08 -9.07 18.99
C ASP A 134 -5.49 -9.32 17.59
N LEU A 135 -5.16 -10.57 17.27
CA LEU A 135 -4.65 -10.93 15.93
C LEU A 135 -5.71 -10.76 14.84
N ALA A 136 -6.97 -11.15 15.11
CA ALA A 136 -8.06 -10.98 14.15
C ALA A 136 -8.39 -9.50 13.93
N GLY A 137 -8.48 -8.72 15.01
CA GLY A 137 -8.71 -7.28 14.89
C GLY A 137 -7.57 -6.54 14.22
N ALA A 138 -6.32 -6.94 14.47
CA ALA A 138 -5.15 -6.42 13.77
C ALA A 138 -5.17 -6.76 12.28
N TRP A 139 -5.64 -7.94 11.90
CA TRP A 139 -5.81 -8.31 10.50
C TRP A 139 -6.84 -7.40 9.81
N VAL A 140 -7.98 -7.11 10.46
CA VAL A 140 -8.99 -6.17 9.94
C VAL A 140 -8.38 -4.76 9.81
N PHE A 141 -7.65 -4.29 10.84
CA PHE A 141 -6.99 -3.00 10.82
C PHE A 141 -6.03 -2.87 9.63
N PHE A 142 -5.10 -3.82 9.46
CA PHE A 142 -4.13 -3.78 8.36
C PHE A 142 -4.74 -4.06 6.99
N LEU A 143 -5.88 -4.74 6.92
CA LEU A 143 -6.65 -4.84 5.67
C LEU A 143 -7.17 -3.46 5.25
N LEU A 144 -7.72 -2.68 6.17
CA LEU A 144 -8.19 -1.32 5.88
C LEU A 144 -7.03 -0.42 5.44
N VAL A 145 -5.90 -0.46 6.15
CA VAL A 145 -4.66 0.26 5.77
C VAL A 145 -4.25 -0.11 4.35
N ALA A 146 -4.07 -1.42 4.06
CA ALA A 146 -3.64 -1.88 2.75
C ALA A 146 -4.62 -1.47 1.64
N VAL A 147 -5.93 -1.61 1.87
CA VAL A 147 -6.93 -1.26 0.85
C VAL A 147 -6.92 0.24 0.55
N PHE A 148 -6.93 1.11 1.57
CA PHE A 148 -6.97 2.53 1.31
C PHE A 148 -5.69 3.04 0.65
N GLU A 149 -4.51 2.59 1.12
CA GLU A 149 -3.23 3.03 0.55
C GLU A 149 -3.02 2.51 -0.87
N GLU A 150 -3.40 1.27 -1.16
CA GLU A 150 -3.28 0.73 -2.52
C GLU A 150 -4.26 1.39 -3.50
N ILE A 151 -5.48 1.74 -3.07
CA ILE A 151 -6.40 2.55 -3.88
C ILE A 151 -5.79 3.92 -4.18
N LEU A 152 -5.26 4.59 -3.15
CA LEU A 152 -4.64 5.91 -3.27
C LEU A 152 -3.48 5.87 -4.26
N MET A 153 -2.50 4.99 -4.01
CA MET A 153 -1.21 5.02 -4.69
C MET A 153 -1.21 4.26 -6.01
N ARG A 154 -1.80 3.06 -6.07
CA ARG A 154 -1.77 2.20 -7.28
C ARG A 154 -3.04 2.31 -8.07
N GLY A 155 -4.18 2.25 -7.43
CA GLY A 155 -5.47 2.35 -8.09
C GLY A 155 -5.65 3.67 -8.81
N TYR A 156 -5.40 4.79 -8.14
CA TYR A 156 -5.56 6.11 -8.74
C TYR A 156 -4.24 6.68 -9.27
N ILE A 157 -3.26 6.99 -8.42
CA ILE A 157 -2.06 7.76 -8.82
C ILE A 157 -1.26 7.02 -9.90
N LEU A 158 -0.79 5.80 -9.62
CA LEU A 158 -0.05 5.00 -10.60
C LEU A 158 -0.92 4.69 -11.82
N GLY A 159 -2.19 4.33 -11.59
CA GLY A 159 -3.15 4.09 -12.66
C GLY A 159 -3.23 5.27 -13.63
N ARG A 160 -3.30 6.52 -13.15
CA ARG A 160 -3.32 7.72 -14.00
C ARG A 160 -2.00 8.00 -14.70
N LEU A 161 -0.87 7.84 -14.01
CA LEU A 161 0.46 8.01 -14.61
C LEU A 161 0.67 7.05 -15.78
N LEU A 162 0.20 5.81 -15.65
CA LEU A 162 0.32 4.78 -16.69
C LEU A 162 -0.59 5.01 -17.91
N HIS A 163 -1.51 5.99 -17.88
CA HIS A 163 -2.27 6.46 -19.06
C HIS A 163 -1.61 7.65 -19.74
N THR A 164 -0.43 8.08 -19.29
CA THR A 164 0.34 9.13 -19.95
C THR A 164 1.37 8.54 -20.93
N ARG A 165 2.15 9.40 -21.58
CA ARG A 165 3.31 9.00 -22.40
C ARG A 165 4.58 8.70 -21.57
N LEU A 166 4.50 8.77 -20.23
CA LEU A 166 5.63 8.46 -19.37
C LEU A 166 6.00 6.98 -19.48
N ASN A 167 7.29 6.69 -19.35
CA ASN A 167 7.76 5.32 -19.20
C ASN A 167 7.15 4.71 -17.95
N LYS A 168 6.70 3.44 -18.03
CA LYS A 168 6.03 2.75 -16.92
C LYS A 168 6.89 2.66 -15.64
N PHE A 169 8.22 2.54 -15.78
CA PHE A 169 9.13 2.48 -14.64
C PHE A 169 9.29 3.86 -13.98
N LEU A 170 9.29 4.95 -14.79
CA LEU A 170 9.25 6.30 -14.25
C LEU A 170 7.93 6.58 -13.54
N SER A 171 6.80 6.11 -14.10
CA SER A 171 5.50 6.20 -13.44
C SER A 171 5.47 5.46 -12.10
N LEU A 172 6.07 4.26 -12.05
CA LEU A 172 6.23 3.48 -10.83
C LEU A 172 7.09 4.23 -9.81
N PHE A 173 8.23 4.77 -10.22
CA PHE A 173 9.14 5.52 -9.36
C PHE A 173 8.47 6.77 -8.77
N ILE A 174 7.72 7.54 -9.58
CA ILE A 174 6.97 8.73 -9.11
C ILE A 174 5.93 8.31 -8.06
N SER A 175 5.14 7.27 -8.33
CA SER A 175 4.16 6.76 -7.36
C SER A 175 4.82 6.27 -6.07
N ALA A 176 5.94 5.55 -6.16
CA ALA A 176 6.70 5.08 -5.01
C ALA A 176 7.32 6.22 -4.20
N SER A 177 7.79 7.29 -4.86
CA SER A 177 8.30 8.49 -4.21
C SER A 177 7.22 9.22 -3.43
N LEU A 178 6.00 9.33 -3.99
CA LEU A 178 4.86 9.91 -3.28
C LEU A 178 4.44 9.04 -2.08
N PHE A 179 4.49 7.71 -2.23
CA PHE A 179 4.24 6.79 -1.11
C PHE A 179 5.22 7.02 0.04
N ALA A 180 6.52 7.05 -0.24
CA ALA A 180 7.54 7.33 0.77
C ALA A 180 7.35 8.73 1.40
N PHE A 181 7.04 9.74 0.59
CA PHE A 181 6.82 11.10 1.07
C PHE A 181 5.65 11.23 2.05
N LEU A 182 4.57 10.47 1.85
CA LEU A 182 3.43 10.46 2.79
C LEU A 182 3.79 9.90 4.17
N HIS A 183 4.90 9.18 4.30
CA HIS A 183 5.40 8.60 5.55
C HIS A 183 6.48 9.44 6.23
N ILE A 184 6.79 10.66 5.73
CA ILE A 184 7.88 11.50 6.28
C ILE A 184 7.69 11.90 7.74
N PHE A 185 6.46 11.88 8.22
CA PHE A 185 6.12 12.19 9.61
C PHE A 185 5.98 10.96 10.52
N ASN A 186 6.30 9.78 10.01
CA ASN A 186 6.28 8.57 10.84
C ASN A 186 7.33 8.65 11.95
N PRO A 187 7.05 8.07 13.13
CA PRO A 187 8.04 7.95 14.19
C PRO A 187 9.31 7.26 13.69
N GLU A 188 10.46 7.62 14.24
CA GLU A 188 11.76 6.99 14.00
C GLU A 188 12.22 7.00 12.52
N ILE A 189 11.59 7.83 11.67
CA ILE A 189 11.98 7.98 10.26
C ILE A 189 13.38 8.58 10.14
N ASN A 190 14.21 7.99 9.30
CA ASN A 190 15.52 8.49 8.92
C ASN A 190 15.84 8.06 7.47
N ALA A 191 17.08 8.24 7.03
CA ALA A 191 17.45 8.00 5.63
C ALA A 191 17.18 6.56 5.16
N LEU A 192 17.54 5.54 5.94
CA LEU A 192 17.37 4.14 5.53
C LEU A 192 15.89 3.71 5.49
N PRO A 193 15.07 3.93 6.53
CA PRO A 193 13.62 3.74 6.43
C PRO A 193 12.98 4.49 5.25
N MET A 194 13.38 5.73 4.97
CA MET A 194 12.84 6.50 3.84
C MET A 194 13.16 5.83 2.49
N ILE A 195 14.40 5.35 2.30
CA ILE A 195 14.79 4.58 1.11
C ILE A 195 13.98 3.28 1.03
N ASN A 196 13.79 2.60 2.15
CA ASN A 196 13.02 1.37 2.21
C ASN A 196 11.53 1.58 1.92
N LEU A 197 10.94 2.68 2.36
CA LEU A 197 9.58 3.05 1.98
C LEU A 197 9.43 3.32 0.47
N LEU A 198 10.44 3.95 -0.15
CA LEU A 198 10.50 4.07 -1.61
C LEU A 198 10.55 2.69 -2.28
N LEU A 199 11.41 1.79 -1.80
CA LEU A 199 11.53 0.43 -2.32
C LEU A 199 10.25 -0.40 -2.09
N ALA A 200 9.60 -0.25 -0.93
CA ALA A 200 8.29 -0.84 -0.67
C ALA A 200 7.23 -0.32 -1.66
N GLY A 201 7.26 0.99 -1.92
CA GLY A 201 6.45 1.62 -2.96
C GLY A 201 6.64 0.99 -4.34
N MET A 202 7.88 0.69 -4.71
CA MET A 202 8.21 0.01 -5.96
C MET A 202 7.79 -1.46 -5.96
N LEU A 203 8.07 -2.19 -4.88
CA LEU A 203 7.71 -3.60 -4.73
C LEU A 203 6.19 -3.81 -4.86
N LEU A 204 5.40 -3.03 -4.14
CA LEU A 204 3.94 -3.09 -4.16
C LEU A 204 3.36 -2.63 -5.51
N GLY A 205 4.00 -1.69 -6.20
CA GLY A 205 3.55 -1.19 -7.50
C GLY A 205 3.98 -2.05 -8.69
N ALA A 206 5.07 -2.81 -8.58
CA ALA A 206 5.60 -3.62 -9.68
C ALA A 206 4.58 -4.62 -10.26
N PRO A 207 3.83 -5.41 -9.48
CA PRO A 207 2.82 -6.33 -10.04
C PRO A 207 1.66 -5.58 -10.70
N TYR A 208 1.33 -4.36 -10.24
CA TYR A 208 0.28 -3.54 -10.83
C TYR A 208 0.63 -3.07 -12.26
N LEU A 209 1.92 -2.91 -12.60
CA LEU A 209 2.34 -2.57 -13.97
C LEU A 209 1.80 -3.56 -15.01
N TYR A 210 1.71 -4.84 -14.66
CA TYR A 210 1.38 -5.94 -15.57
C TYR A 210 -0.06 -6.41 -15.42
N THR A 211 -0.66 -6.26 -14.25
CA THR A 211 -2.00 -6.80 -13.95
C THR A 211 -3.10 -5.75 -13.99
N ARG A 212 -2.76 -4.47 -13.77
CA ARG A 212 -3.74 -3.38 -13.56
C ARG A 212 -4.79 -3.72 -12.51
N ASN A 213 -4.40 -4.54 -11.53
CA ASN A 213 -5.29 -5.06 -10.50
C ASN A 213 -4.63 -4.98 -9.12
N LEU A 214 -5.42 -4.71 -8.10
CA LEU A 214 -4.96 -4.46 -6.73
C LEU A 214 -4.92 -5.73 -5.85
N CYS A 215 -5.40 -6.88 -6.30
CA CYS A 215 -5.42 -8.11 -5.47
C CYS A 215 -4.03 -8.49 -4.95
N PHE A 216 -3.00 -8.46 -5.80
CA PHE A 216 -1.63 -8.78 -5.37
C PHE A 216 -1.07 -7.70 -4.41
N PRO A 217 -1.07 -6.40 -4.77
CA PRO A 217 -0.58 -5.36 -3.87
C PRO A 217 -1.27 -5.33 -2.52
N ILE A 218 -2.61 -5.38 -2.49
CA ILE A 218 -3.39 -5.38 -1.24
C ILE A 218 -3.02 -6.59 -0.38
N SER A 219 -2.94 -7.78 -0.96
CA SER A 219 -2.59 -8.98 -0.21
C SER A 219 -1.16 -8.93 0.33
N LEU A 220 -0.19 -8.54 -0.51
CA LEU A 220 1.19 -8.39 -0.07
C LEU A 220 1.29 -7.36 1.06
N HIS A 221 0.67 -6.20 0.92
CA HIS A 221 0.71 -5.12 1.90
C HIS A 221 0.04 -5.51 3.22
N LEU A 222 -1.16 -6.11 3.17
CA LEU A 222 -1.86 -6.63 4.35
C LEU A 222 -0.98 -7.59 5.14
N PHE A 223 -0.49 -8.65 4.47
CA PHE A 223 0.27 -9.69 5.15
C PHE A 223 1.68 -9.25 5.52
N TRP A 224 2.26 -8.30 4.79
CA TRP A 224 3.48 -7.62 5.20
C TRP A 224 3.30 -7.00 6.58
N ASN A 225 2.34 -6.09 6.74
CA ASN A 225 2.13 -5.38 8.01
C ASN A 225 1.66 -6.32 9.12
N TRP A 226 0.75 -7.24 8.81
CA TRP A 226 0.19 -8.16 9.80
C TRP A 226 1.22 -9.17 10.31
N ILE A 227 2.09 -9.69 9.45
CA ILE A 227 3.17 -10.59 9.87
C ILE A 227 4.23 -9.80 10.66
N GLN A 228 4.63 -8.62 10.16
CA GLN A 228 5.66 -7.80 10.81
C GLN A 228 5.30 -7.45 12.24
N GLY A 229 4.15 -6.82 12.46
CA GLY A 229 3.75 -6.33 13.76
C GLY A 229 3.07 -7.41 14.61
N PRO A 230 1.79 -7.70 14.36
CA PRO A 230 1.00 -8.62 15.19
C PRO A 230 1.60 -10.00 15.38
N VAL A 231 2.21 -10.60 14.35
CA VAL A 231 2.78 -11.94 14.45
C VAL A 231 4.20 -11.91 15.00
N LEU A 232 5.10 -11.20 14.35
CA LEU A 232 6.53 -11.24 14.68
C LEU A 232 6.94 -10.28 15.80
N GLY A 233 6.19 -9.20 16.04
CA GLY A 233 6.47 -8.28 17.15
C GLY A 233 7.40 -7.11 16.81
N TYR A 234 7.70 -6.87 15.55
CA TYR A 234 8.35 -5.62 15.13
C TYR A 234 7.38 -4.44 15.18
N GLN A 235 7.91 -3.24 15.25
CA GLN A 235 7.13 -2.06 14.91
C GLN A 235 6.81 -2.04 13.41
N VAL A 236 5.68 -1.46 13.04
CA VAL A 236 5.27 -1.28 11.64
C VAL A 236 5.42 0.20 11.31
N SER A 237 6.37 0.53 10.44
CA SER A 237 6.69 1.91 10.05
C SER A 237 6.85 2.85 11.25
N GLY A 238 7.56 2.38 12.29
CA GLY A 238 7.81 3.10 13.53
C GLY A 238 6.67 3.11 14.54
N ASN A 239 5.54 2.43 14.28
CA ASN A 239 4.36 2.45 15.13
C ASN A 239 4.07 1.11 15.82
N ASN A 240 3.48 1.19 17.00
CA ASN A 240 2.92 0.07 17.75
C ASN A 240 1.41 0.24 17.87
N PHE A 241 0.65 -0.46 17.06
CA PHE A 241 -0.82 -0.34 17.02
C PHE A 241 -1.54 -1.37 17.88
N VAL A 242 -0.95 -2.56 18.07
CA VAL A 242 -1.64 -3.73 18.63
C VAL A 242 -0.68 -4.57 19.47
N SER A 243 -1.24 -5.45 20.32
CA SER A 243 -0.45 -6.49 20.99
C SER A 243 0.11 -7.49 19.99
N THR A 244 1.30 -8.02 20.28
CA THR A 244 2.04 -8.89 19.38
C THR A 244 2.06 -10.32 19.88
N MET A 245 2.10 -11.29 18.96
CA MET A 245 2.19 -12.71 19.29
C MET A 245 3.60 -13.08 19.81
N LEU A 246 4.64 -12.66 19.11
CA LEU A 246 6.01 -12.76 19.58
C LEU A 246 6.43 -11.49 20.33
N LYS A 247 7.25 -11.65 21.36
CA LYS A 247 7.97 -10.55 21.99
C LYS A 247 9.42 -10.63 21.56
N LEU A 248 9.90 -9.59 20.91
CA LEU A 248 11.27 -9.49 20.42
C LEU A 248 12.12 -8.67 21.40
N ASN A 249 13.35 -9.11 21.59
CA ASN A 249 14.45 -8.31 22.11
C ASN A 249 15.43 -8.01 20.97
N MET A 250 15.87 -6.78 20.86
CA MET A 250 16.95 -6.36 19.95
C MET A 250 18.14 -5.99 20.83
N PRO A 251 19.22 -6.81 20.86
CA PRO A 251 20.38 -6.55 21.74
C PRO A 251 20.98 -5.17 21.52
N GLU A 252 21.11 -4.78 20.27
CA GLU A 252 21.44 -3.42 19.84
C GLU A 252 20.53 -2.97 18.72
N LYS A 253 20.00 -1.74 18.81
CA LYS A 253 19.26 -1.13 17.71
C LYS A 253 20.24 -0.63 16.64
N ASN A 254 20.22 -1.25 15.48
CA ASN A 254 21.15 -0.94 14.41
C ASN A 254 20.48 -1.05 13.01
N VAL A 255 21.27 -0.82 11.97
CA VAL A 255 20.77 -0.84 10.57
C VAL A 255 20.46 -2.25 10.05
N LEU A 256 20.92 -3.32 10.70
CA LEU A 256 20.65 -4.70 10.28
C LEU A 256 19.26 -5.17 10.77
N ASN A 257 18.86 -4.76 11.98
CA ASN A 257 17.56 -5.14 12.55
C ASN A 257 16.45 -4.08 12.37
N GLY A 258 16.82 -2.87 11.88
CA GLY A 258 15.87 -1.79 11.61
C GLY A 258 15.51 -0.95 12.84
N GLY A 259 16.03 -1.28 14.01
CA GLY A 259 15.88 -0.50 15.23
C GLY A 259 14.43 -0.25 15.63
N ALA A 260 14.13 1.00 15.97
CA ALA A 260 12.79 1.40 16.41
C ALA A 260 11.80 1.62 15.25
N PHE A 261 12.25 1.65 14.00
CA PHE A 261 11.33 1.71 12.86
C PHE A 261 10.70 0.34 12.56
N GLY A 262 11.37 -0.73 12.96
CA GLY A 262 10.99 -2.11 12.69
C GLY A 262 11.76 -2.71 11.51
N PHE A 263 11.37 -3.91 11.08
CA PHE A 263 12.06 -4.66 10.01
C PHE A 263 12.23 -3.84 8.73
N GLU A 264 11.26 -2.99 8.39
CA GLU A 264 11.28 -2.07 7.25
C GLU A 264 12.45 -1.07 7.29
N GLY A 265 13.00 -0.80 8.47
CA GLY A 265 14.19 0.05 8.65
C GLY A 265 15.52 -0.67 8.43
N SER A 266 15.53 -1.96 8.04
CA SER A 266 16.73 -2.78 8.00
C SER A 266 17.37 -2.88 6.61
N LEU A 267 18.68 -3.09 6.56
CA LEU A 267 19.41 -3.43 5.34
C LEU A 267 19.00 -4.80 4.78
N ILE A 268 18.63 -5.75 5.66
CA ILE A 268 18.09 -7.05 5.23
C ILE A 268 16.82 -6.81 4.38
N CYS A 269 15.92 -5.96 4.87
CA CYS A 269 14.71 -5.60 4.14
C CYS A 269 15.02 -4.90 2.81
N THR A 270 15.99 -3.98 2.79
CA THR A 270 16.48 -3.30 1.56
C THR A 270 16.82 -4.31 0.47
N VAL A 271 17.70 -5.27 0.79
CA VAL A 271 18.17 -6.28 -0.17
C VAL A 271 17.02 -7.15 -0.67
N LEU A 272 16.15 -7.59 0.23
CA LEU A 272 14.99 -8.43 -0.13
C LEU A 272 14.02 -7.66 -1.04
N MET A 273 13.69 -6.40 -0.72
CA MET A 273 12.79 -5.60 -1.55
C MET A 273 13.35 -5.35 -2.96
N ILE A 274 14.65 -5.07 -3.08
CA ILE A 274 15.31 -4.93 -4.40
C ILE A 274 15.20 -6.24 -5.17
N LEU A 275 15.60 -7.36 -4.55
CA LEU A 275 15.59 -8.69 -5.18
C LEU A 275 14.19 -9.04 -5.70
N PHE A 276 13.17 -8.94 -4.85
CA PHE A 276 11.81 -9.31 -5.24
C PHE A 276 11.19 -8.35 -6.25
N THR A 277 11.48 -7.05 -6.16
CA THR A 277 11.04 -6.08 -7.18
C THR A 277 11.63 -6.43 -8.55
N VAL A 278 12.92 -6.71 -8.62
CA VAL A 278 13.61 -7.11 -9.87
C VAL A 278 13.03 -8.42 -10.41
N LEU A 279 12.77 -9.42 -9.55
CA LEU A 279 12.17 -10.69 -9.97
C LEU A 279 10.75 -10.51 -10.54
N ILE A 280 9.91 -9.68 -9.91
CA ILE A 280 8.55 -9.39 -10.40
C ILE A 280 8.62 -8.70 -11.76
N ILE A 281 9.47 -7.69 -11.91
CA ILE A 281 9.64 -6.94 -13.16
C ILE A 281 10.15 -7.88 -14.25
N TRP A 282 11.21 -8.64 -14.00
CA TRP A 282 11.77 -9.59 -14.95
C TRP A 282 10.72 -10.60 -15.43
N TRP A 283 9.96 -11.17 -14.52
CA TRP A 283 8.90 -12.14 -14.85
C TRP A 283 7.76 -11.50 -15.64
N GLY A 284 7.35 -10.27 -15.26
CA GLY A 284 6.33 -9.51 -15.97
C GLY A 284 6.74 -9.16 -17.41
N GLU A 285 7.99 -8.68 -17.62
CA GLU A 285 8.54 -8.39 -18.96
C GLU A 285 8.59 -9.65 -19.82
N LYS A 286 9.07 -10.77 -19.26
CA LYS A 286 9.14 -12.05 -19.98
C LYS A 286 7.76 -12.52 -20.45
N ARG A 287 6.74 -12.43 -19.60
CA ARG A 287 5.36 -12.81 -19.98
C ARG A 287 4.80 -11.90 -21.07
N THR A 288 5.03 -10.60 -20.99
CA THR A 288 4.59 -9.64 -22.00
C THR A 288 5.26 -9.93 -23.34
N ALA A 289 6.57 -10.21 -23.37
CA ALA A 289 7.30 -10.54 -24.57
C ALA A 289 6.78 -11.84 -25.24
N ILE A 290 6.49 -12.87 -24.45
CA ILE A 290 5.93 -14.15 -24.96
C ILE A 290 4.54 -13.91 -25.57
N SER A 291 3.67 -13.15 -24.90
CA SER A 291 2.33 -12.84 -25.42
C SER A 291 2.39 -12.11 -26.77
N LEU A 292 3.30 -11.13 -26.90
CA LEU A 292 3.51 -10.39 -28.16
C LEU A 292 4.08 -11.28 -29.28
N ALA A 293 4.96 -12.23 -28.96
CA ALA A 293 5.51 -13.18 -29.95
C ALA A 293 4.45 -14.12 -30.49
N VAL A 294 3.58 -14.65 -29.61
CA VAL A 294 2.46 -15.54 -30.03
C VAL A 294 1.47 -14.79 -30.95
N HIS A 295 1.14 -13.54 -30.65
CA HIS A 295 0.23 -12.75 -31.49
C HIS A 295 0.82 -12.32 -32.84
N ARG A 296 2.15 -12.35 -33.02
CA ARG A 296 2.82 -12.07 -34.30
C ARG A 296 2.98 -13.32 -35.18
N SER A 297 2.81 -14.51 -34.62
CA SER A 297 2.94 -15.78 -35.31
C SER A 297 1.59 -16.39 -35.74
N CYS A 298 0.47 -15.75 -35.37
CA CYS A 298 -0.88 -16.00 -35.89
C CYS A 298 -1.29 -14.91 -36.89
#